data_98dfac6c582c3326765e8cb8618fbbd3
#
_entry.id   98dfac6c582c3326765e8cb8618fbbd3
#
_cell.length_a   1.000
_cell.length_b   1.000
_cell.length_c   1.000
_cell.angle_alpha   90.00
_cell.angle_beta   90.00
_cell.angle_gamma   90.00
#
_symmetry.space_group_name_H-M   'P 1'
#
loop_
_entity.id
_entity.type
_entity.pdbx_description
1 polymer ?
#
loop_
_entity_poly.entity_id
_entity_poly.type
_entity_poly.pdbx_seq_one_letter_code
_entity_poly.pdbx_strand_id
1 'polypeptide(L)'
;GVKKIGVPSMGGIIIIVALLIPVVLLGRLRNIYLLLMIVTTLWLGFLGGMDDFIKIFKHDKEGLKGKYKIIGQVTIGLIVGLTLWASPDVKANLNLEVANQNGKEIVIKHETKAEKTLKTTIPFVKQHNLDYSEIVGFLGEYKNAGGWILFVLMTIFVVTAVSNGANLNDGMDGMCAGNSAIIGVVLGILAYVSSHIQYAAYLNIMYIPGSEELVVF
;
A
#
# COMPACT_ATOMS: atom_id res chain seq x y z
N GLY A 1 37.26 4.15 -0.51
CA GLY A 1 36.09 4.75 -1.10
C GLY A 1 36.28 6.21 -1.36
N VAL A 2 35.98 6.67 -2.58
CA VAL A 2 36.05 8.09 -2.96
C VAL A 2 35.12 8.86 -2.04
N LYS A 3 35.60 9.87 -1.31
CA LYS A 3 34.75 10.77 -0.53
C LYS A 3 33.79 11.46 -1.52
N LYS A 4 32.50 11.21 -1.41
CA LYS A 4 31.45 11.93 -2.16
C LYS A 4 31.39 13.37 -1.65
N ILE A 5 32.23 14.25 -2.22
CA ILE A 5 32.30 15.68 -1.90
C ILE A 5 31.21 16.37 -2.71
N GLY A 6 30.26 17.06 -2.04
CA GLY A 6 29.25 17.88 -2.70
C GLY A 6 27.90 17.16 -2.95
N VAL A 7 27.71 15.93 -2.49
CA VAL A 7 26.38 15.28 -2.53
C VAL A 7 25.59 15.69 -1.28
N PRO A 8 24.41 16.34 -1.43
CA PRO A 8 23.60 16.73 -0.28
C PRO A 8 23.11 15.50 0.47
N SER A 9 23.32 15.47 1.78
CA SER A 9 22.75 14.46 2.67
C SER A 9 21.32 14.83 3.02
N MET A 10 20.47 13.85 3.34
CA MET A 10 19.05 14.02 3.70
C MET A 10 18.14 14.51 2.57
N GLY A 11 18.43 14.18 1.31
CA GLY A 11 17.56 14.49 0.16
C GLY A 11 16.14 13.89 0.26
N GLY A 12 15.93 12.85 1.07
CA GLY A 12 14.63 12.24 1.33
C GLY A 12 13.60 13.22 1.90
N ILE A 13 14.01 14.22 2.67
CA ILE A 13 13.09 15.26 3.20
C ILE A 13 12.48 16.07 2.05
N ILE A 14 13.28 16.43 1.05
CA ILE A 14 12.82 17.18 -0.12
C ILE A 14 11.79 16.35 -0.89
N ILE A 15 12.07 15.05 -1.08
CA ILE A 15 11.16 14.13 -1.76
C ILE A 15 9.82 14.03 -1.01
N ILE A 16 9.85 13.83 0.31
CA ILE A 16 8.65 13.73 1.13
C ILE A 16 7.82 15.01 1.05
N VAL A 17 8.45 16.18 1.16
CA VAL A 17 7.76 17.47 1.07
C VAL A 17 7.17 17.68 -0.32
N ALA A 18 7.94 17.40 -1.38
CA ALA A 18 7.47 17.52 -2.77
C ALA A 18 6.27 16.59 -3.07
N LEU A 19 6.22 15.42 -2.45
CA LEU A 19 5.14 14.46 -2.59
C LEU A 19 3.91 14.86 -1.76
N LEU A 20 4.10 15.29 -0.52
CA LEU A 20 2.98 15.59 0.39
C LEU A 20 2.27 16.91 0.05
N ILE A 21 2.96 17.91 -0.49
CA ILE A 21 2.32 19.19 -0.85
C ILE A 21 1.17 19.00 -1.86
N PRO A 22 1.36 18.36 -3.02
CA PRO A 22 0.26 18.11 -3.95
C PRO A 22 -0.85 17.26 -3.34
N VAL A 23 -0.49 16.24 -2.57
CA VAL A 23 -1.45 15.34 -1.93
C VAL A 23 -2.37 16.08 -0.95
N VAL A 24 -1.82 16.96 -0.13
CA VAL A 24 -2.61 17.74 0.83
C VAL A 24 -3.46 18.81 0.14
N LEU A 25 -2.97 19.39 -0.97
CA LEU A 25 -3.68 20.44 -1.70
C LEU A 25 -4.78 19.90 -2.62
N LEU A 26 -4.57 18.74 -3.25
CA LEU A 26 -5.43 18.21 -4.29
C LEU A 26 -6.25 17.01 -3.84
N GLY A 27 -5.77 16.24 -2.86
CA GLY A 27 -6.39 15.02 -2.39
C GLY A 27 -7.55 15.27 -1.43
N ARG A 28 -8.51 14.38 -1.42
CA ARG A 28 -9.62 14.37 -0.44
C ARG A 28 -9.15 13.76 0.88
N LEU A 29 -8.72 14.61 1.82
CA LEU A 29 -8.19 14.19 3.12
C LEU A 29 -9.18 13.38 3.99
N ARG A 30 -10.46 13.30 3.60
CA ARG A 30 -11.44 12.41 4.24
C ARG A 30 -11.36 10.96 3.75
N ASN A 31 -10.63 10.72 2.66
CA ASN A 31 -10.45 9.38 2.13
C ASN A 31 -9.48 8.61 3.02
N ILE A 32 -9.91 7.45 3.51
CA ILE A 32 -9.15 6.62 4.44
C ILE A 32 -7.86 6.09 3.81
N TYR A 33 -7.89 5.74 2.52
CA TYR A 33 -6.71 5.24 1.81
C TYR A 33 -5.64 6.32 1.69
N LEU A 34 -6.05 7.55 1.30
CA LEU A 34 -5.15 8.69 1.22
C LEU A 34 -4.55 9.05 2.59
N LEU A 35 -5.39 9.06 3.63
CA LEU A 35 -4.93 9.33 5.00
C LEU A 35 -3.90 8.30 5.46
N LEU A 36 -4.14 7.01 5.20
CA LEU A 36 -3.18 5.95 5.52
C LEU A 36 -1.87 6.11 4.77
N MET A 37 -1.91 6.51 3.49
CA MET A 37 -0.70 6.78 2.72
C MET A 37 0.10 7.93 3.31
N ILE A 38 -0.54 9.05 3.65
CA ILE A 38 0.10 10.20 4.30
C ILE A 38 0.76 9.78 5.62
N VAL A 39 0.01 9.09 6.49
CA VAL A 39 0.51 8.65 7.79
C VAL A 39 1.69 7.69 7.63
N THR A 40 1.60 6.75 6.70
CA THR A 40 2.66 5.77 6.43
C THR A 40 3.92 6.47 5.92
N THR A 41 3.77 7.43 4.99
CA THR A 41 4.89 8.19 4.44
C THR A 41 5.58 9.03 5.50
N LEU A 42 4.82 9.74 6.32
CA LEU A 42 5.38 10.52 7.41
C LEU A 42 6.10 9.65 8.44
N TRP A 43 5.50 8.52 8.82
CA TRP A 43 6.08 7.59 9.79
C TRP A 43 7.38 6.96 9.29
N LEU A 44 7.36 6.38 8.09
CA LEU A 44 8.56 5.77 7.50
C LEU A 44 9.62 6.82 7.16
N GLY A 45 9.20 8.00 6.71
CA GLY A 45 10.08 9.15 6.49
C GLY A 45 10.77 9.60 7.77
N PHE A 46 10.05 9.64 8.89
CA PHE A 46 10.62 9.94 10.21
C PHE A 46 11.63 8.88 10.65
N LEU A 47 11.33 7.59 10.46
CA LEU A 47 12.26 6.50 10.78
C LEU A 47 13.54 6.58 9.92
N GLY A 48 13.41 6.85 8.62
CA GLY A 48 14.55 7.04 7.72
C GLY A 48 15.35 8.28 8.11
N GLY A 49 14.69 9.40 8.41
CA GLY A 49 15.34 10.62 8.86
C GLY A 49 16.09 10.46 10.18
N MET A 50 15.56 9.66 11.12
CA MET A 50 16.28 9.31 12.36
C MET A 50 17.53 8.48 12.07
N ASP A 51 17.46 7.54 11.13
CA ASP A 51 18.62 6.74 10.72
C ASP A 51 19.74 7.62 10.17
N ASP A 52 19.38 8.52 9.25
CA ASP A 52 20.32 9.48 8.65
C ASP A 52 20.86 10.48 9.67
N PHE A 53 20.01 10.97 10.56
CA PHE A 53 20.41 11.88 11.63
C PHE A 53 21.48 11.25 12.54
N ILE A 54 21.31 9.99 12.94
CA ILE A 54 22.29 9.27 13.76
C ILE A 54 23.60 9.10 13.00
N LYS A 55 23.55 8.74 11.72
CA LYS A 55 24.75 8.55 10.88
C LYS A 55 25.55 9.86 10.71
N ILE A 56 24.86 10.97 10.53
CA ILE A 56 25.49 12.26 10.24
C ILE A 56 25.99 12.93 11.53
N PHE A 57 25.11 13.08 12.52
CA PHE A 57 25.41 13.88 13.72
C PHE A 57 26.14 13.10 14.81
N LYS A 58 25.86 11.80 14.95
CA LYS A 58 26.56 10.96 15.93
C LYS A 58 27.77 10.24 15.36
N HIS A 59 28.03 10.40 14.04
CA HIS A 59 29.11 9.72 13.32
C HIS A 59 29.10 8.19 13.48
N ASP A 60 27.92 7.62 13.79
CA ASP A 60 27.74 6.19 13.90
C ASP A 60 27.40 5.61 12.53
N LYS A 61 28.32 4.84 11.95
CA LYS A 61 28.15 4.25 10.61
C LYS A 61 27.01 3.25 10.53
N GLU A 62 26.61 2.65 11.65
CA GLU A 62 25.52 1.68 11.69
C GLU A 62 24.13 2.36 11.66
N GLY A 63 24.04 3.64 12.07
CA GLY A 63 22.79 4.38 12.12
C GLY A 63 21.83 3.82 13.17
N LEU A 64 20.53 3.78 12.85
CA LEU A 64 19.51 3.24 13.73
C LEU A 64 19.63 1.70 13.81
N LYS A 65 19.79 1.15 15.01
CA LYS A 65 19.90 -0.29 15.22
C LYS A 65 18.71 -1.02 14.59
N GLY A 66 18.98 -2.13 13.88
CA GLY A 66 17.96 -2.87 13.12
C GLY A 66 16.70 -3.23 13.90
N LYS A 67 16.80 -3.51 15.21
CA LYS A 67 15.65 -3.78 16.08
C LYS A 67 14.64 -2.62 16.11
N TYR A 68 15.10 -1.38 16.20
CA TYR A 68 14.21 -0.21 16.23
C TYR A 68 13.57 0.06 14.86
N LYS A 69 14.29 -0.22 13.76
CA LYS A 69 13.72 -0.16 12.40
C LYS A 69 12.55 -1.15 12.27
N ILE A 70 12.78 -2.41 12.66
CA ILE A 70 11.74 -3.45 12.60
C ILE A 70 10.55 -3.09 13.48
N ILE A 71 10.77 -2.63 14.71
CA ILE A 71 9.68 -2.20 15.60
C ILE A 71 8.86 -1.09 14.95
N GLY A 72 9.52 -0.07 14.37
CA GLY A 72 8.81 1.00 13.67
C GLY A 72 8.01 0.54 12.46
N GLN A 73 8.56 -0.38 11.66
CA GLN A 73 7.88 -0.98 10.51
C GLN A 73 6.68 -1.84 10.92
N VAL A 74 6.85 -2.68 11.94
CA VAL A 74 5.76 -3.50 12.50
C VAL A 74 4.65 -2.60 13.08
N THR A 75 5.02 -1.53 13.76
CA THR A 75 4.04 -0.58 14.32
C THR A 75 3.18 0.05 13.24
N ILE A 76 3.77 0.56 12.17
CA ILE A 76 2.98 1.16 11.08
C ILE A 76 2.18 0.11 10.33
N GLY A 77 2.73 -1.07 10.07
CA GLY A 77 2.00 -2.18 9.46
C GLY A 77 0.79 -2.61 10.28
N LEU A 78 0.91 -2.62 11.62
CA LEU A 78 -0.20 -2.88 12.53
C LEU A 78 -1.27 -1.79 12.46
N ILE A 79 -0.87 -0.51 12.48
CA ILE A 79 -1.79 0.63 12.36
C ILE A 79 -2.56 0.53 11.05
N VAL A 80 -1.88 0.31 9.93
CA VAL A 80 -2.51 0.17 8.61
C VAL A 80 -3.48 -1.02 8.60
N GLY A 81 -3.03 -2.21 9.01
CA GLY A 81 -3.85 -3.42 9.02
C GLY A 81 -5.08 -3.30 9.91
N LEU A 82 -4.94 -2.73 11.12
CA LEU A 82 -6.07 -2.50 12.03
C LEU A 82 -7.04 -1.44 11.50
N THR A 83 -6.53 -0.38 10.86
CA THR A 83 -7.39 0.65 10.27
C THR A 83 -8.19 0.09 9.10
N LEU A 84 -7.57 -0.72 8.22
CA LEU A 84 -8.26 -1.40 7.14
C LEU A 84 -9.31 -2.39 7.67
N TRP A 85 -9.03 -3.04 8.78
CA TRP A 85 -10.00 -3.91 9.46
C TRP A 85 -11.12 -3.12 10.13
N ALA A 86 -10.83 -2.04 10.84
CA ALA A 86 -11.83 -1.32 11.65
C ALA A 86 -12.71 -0.37 10.82
N SER A 87 -12.15 0.24 9.77
CA SER A 87 -12.86 1.27 9.00
C SER A 87 -14.06 0.70 8.22
N PRO A 88 -15.27 1.30 8.36
CA PRO A 88 -16.44 0.94 7.56
C PRO A 88 -16.35 1.39 6.11
N ASP A 89 -15.45 2.33 5.80
CA ASP A 89 -15.27 2.91 4.47
C ASP A 89 -14.42 2.00 3.56
N VAL A 90 -13.69 1.05 4.16
CA VAL A 90 -12.91 0.05 3.42
C VAL A 90 -13.84 -1.04 2.93
N LYS A 91 -14.18 -0.97 1.65
CA LYS A 91 -15.09 -1.90 0.98
C LYS A 91 -14.54 -2.25 -0.39
N ALA A 92 -14.75 -3.47 -0.81
CA ALA A 92 -14.40 -3.90 -2.16
C ALA A 92 -15.51 -4.80 -2.73
N ASN A 93 -15.60 -4.86 -4.04
CA ASN A 93 -16.51 -5.77 -4.73
C ASN A 93 -15.72 -6.61 -5.73
N LEU A 94 -15.91 -7.92 -5.66
CA LEU A 94 -15.22 -8.91 -6.49
C LEU A 94 -16.10 -9.49 -7.60
N ASN A 95 -17.42 -9.41 -7.46
CA ASN A 95 -18.37 -10.06 -8.36
C ASN A 95 -19.01 -9.03 -9.30
N LEU A 96 -18.20 -8.54 -10.24
CA LEU A 96 -18.69 -7.69 -11.31
C LEU A 96 -18.89 -8.57 -12.55
N GLU A 97 -20.13 -8.81 -12.96
CA GLU A 97 -20.43 -9.50 -14.19
C GLU A 97 -20.76 -8.48 -15.29
N VAL A 98 -20.11 -8.64 -16.45
CA VAL A 98 -20.39 -7.87 -17.65
C VAL A 98 -21.38 -8.68 -18.48
N ALA A 99 -22.62 -8.23 -18.58
CA ALA A 99 -23.59 -8.83 -19.48
C ALA A 99 -23.76 -7.96 -20.72
N ASN A 100 -23.80 -8.61 -21.86
CA ASN A 100 -24.03 -7.97 -23.13
C ASN A 100 -25.56 -7.91 -23.40
N GLN A 101 -26.17 -6.74 -23.19
CA GLN A 101 -27.57 -6.51 -23.49
C GLN A 101 -27.69 -5.55 -24.67
N ASN A 102 -28.30 -6.02 -25.78
CA ASN A 102 -28.53 -5.23 -27.00
C ASN A 102 -27.27 -4.64 -27.66
N GLY A 103 -26.13 -5.35 -27.65
CA GLY A 103 -24.88 -4.89 -28.26
C GLY A 103 -24.15 -3.80 -27.47
N LYS A 104 -24.61 -3.50 -26.25
CA LYS A 104 -23.90 -2.66 -25.29
C LYS A 104 -23.49 -3.52 -24.10
N GLU A 105 -22.23 -3.43 -23.74
CA GLU A 105 -21.74 -4.01 -22.50
C GLU A 105 -22.34 -3.25 -21.33
N ILE A 106 -23.26 -3.86 -20.63
CA ILE A 106 -23.84 -3.32 -19.42
C ILE A 106 -23.24 -4.11 -18.26
N VAL A 107 -22.55 -3.41 -17.39
CA VAL A 107 -22.09 -4.01 -16.11
C VAL A 107 -23.34 -4.27 -15.28
N ILE A 108 -23.75 -5.53 -15.22
CA ILE A 108 -24.81 -5.92 -14.32
C ILE A 108 -24.22 -5.86 -12.92
N LYS A 109 -24.58 -4.80 -12.21
CA LYS A 109 -24.47 -4.75 -10.78
C LYS A 109 -25.38 -5.84 -10.21
N HIS A 110 -24.86 -7.05 -9.97
CA HIS A 110 -25.48 -7.80 -8.90
C HIS A 110 -25.40 -6.90 -7.67
N GLU A 111 -26.54 -6.63 -7.04
CA GLU A 111 -26.69 -5.75 -5.87
C GLU A 111 -25.91 -6.26 -4.63
N THR A 112 -24.73 -6.73 -4.82
CA THR A 112 -23.80 -7.02 -3.73
C THR A 112 -23.22 -5.67 -3.34
N LYS A 113 -23.81 -5.06 -2.33
CA LYS A 113 -23.24 -3.91 -1.63
C LYS A 113 -21.76 -4.17 -1.45
N ALA A 114 -20.91 -3.19 -1.81
CA ALA A 114 -19.49 -3.30 -1.53
C ALA A 114 -19.34 -3.66 -0.05
N GLU A 115 -18.84 -4.85 0.23
CA GLU A 115 -18.74 -5.41 1.58
C GLU A 115 -17.28 -5.45 2.00
N LYS A 116 -17.06 -5.50 3.32
CA LYS A 116 -15.73 -5.82 3.82
C LYS A 116 -15.35 -7.21 3.36
N THR A 117 -14.28 -7.29 2.59
CA THR A 117 -13.76 -8.56 2.08
C THR A 117 -12.42 -8.89 2.69
N LEU A 118 -12.25 -10.17 3.01
CA LEU A 118 -10.98 -10.78 3.42
C LEU A 118 -10.18 -11.29 2.23
N LYS A 119 -10.45 -10.75 1.04
CA LYS A 119 -9.85 -11.20 -0.21
C LYS A 119 -8.83 -10.20 -0.71
N THR A 120 -7.72 -10.69 -1.22
CA THR A 120 -6.70 -9.91 -1.92
C THR A 120 -6.55 -10.43 -3.32
N THR A 121 -6.40 -9.55 -4.30
CA THR A 121 -6.14 -9.95 -5.67
C THR A 121 -4.70 -10.48 -5.80
N ILE A 122 -4.56 -11.71 -6.30
CA ILE A 122 -3.26 -12.32 -6.60
C ILE A 122 -3.20 -12.64 -8.09
N PRO A 123 -2.18 -12.16 -8.81
CA PRO A 123 -1.97 -12.53 -10.19
C PRO A 123 -1.63 -14.03 -10.31
N PHE A 124 -1.95 -14.62 -11.46
CA PHE A 124 -1.64 -16.00 -11.82
C PHE A 124 -2.44 -17.11 -11.11
N VAL A 125 -3.41 -16.79 -10.26
CA VAL A 125 -4.33 -17.75 -9.65
C VAL A 125 -5.63 -17.77 -10.44
N LYS A 126 -6.24 -18.95 -10.62
CA LYS A 126 -7.44 -19.15 -11.48
C LYS A 126 -8.64 -18.26 -11.14
N GLN A 127 -8.78 -17.90 -9.88
CA GLN A 127 -9.86 -16.99 -9.40
C GLN A 127 -9.37 -15.56 -9.14
N HIS A 128 -8.09 -15.27 -9.38
CA HIS A 128 -7.42 -13.98 -9.09
C HIS A 128 -7.57 -13.48 -7.65
N ASN A 129 -8.05 -14.32 -6.71
CA ASN A 129 -8.35 -13.95 -5.33
C ASN A 129 -7.73 -14.92 -4.34
N LEU A 130 -7.16 -14.38 -3.29
CA LEU A 130 -6.77 -15.11 -2.08
C LEU A 130 -7.75 -14.73 -0.97
N ASP A 131 -8.54 -15.69 -0.51
CA ASP A 131 -9.41 -15.52 0.64
C ASP A 131 -8.70 -15.98 1.91
N TYR A 132 -8.38 -15.03 2.78
CA TYR A 132 -7.69 -15.36 4.04
C TYR A 132 -8.54 -16.21 4.97
N SER A 133 -9.86 -16.17 4.86
CA SER A 133 -10.74 -17.00 5.68
C SER A 133 -10.71 -18.48 5.25
N GLU A 134 -10.46 -18.74 3.97
CA GLU A 134 -10.31 -20.11 3.47
C GLU A 134 -8.99 -20.75 3.91
N ILE A 135 -7.91 -19.96 3.98
CA ILE A 135 -6.60 -20.44 4.44
C ILE A 135 -6.68 -20.95 5.88
N VAL A 136 -7.46 -20.25 6.72
CA VAL A 136 -7.65 -20.63 8.14
C VAL A 136 -8.95 -21.42 8.36
N GLY A 137 -9.49 -22.04 7.31
CA GLY A 137 -10.73 -22.81 7.34
C GLY A 137 -10.77 -23.93 8.41
N PHE A 138 -9.59 -24.43 8.82
CA PHE A 138 -9.46 -25.41 9.90
C PHE A 138 -9.92 -24.90 11.28
N LEU A 139 -10.08 -23.58 11.47
CA LEU A 139 -10.58 -22.96 12.70
C LEU A 139 -12.12 -23.01 12.82
N GLY A 140 -12.85 -23.55 11.85
CA GLY A 140 -14.30 -23.72 11.91
C GLY A 140 -15.05 -22.39 12.12
N GLU A 141 -15.72 -22.22 13.26
CA GLU A 141 -16.49 -21.01 13.58
C GLU A 141 -15.63 -19.73 13.66
N TYR A 142 -14.37 -19.86 14.02
CA TYR A 142 -13.42 -18.72 14.16
C TYR A 142 -12.71 -18.35 12.85
N LYS A 143 -13.07 -18.94 11.70
CA LYS A 143 -12.41 -18.70 10.42
C LYS A 143 -12.36 -17.22 10.02
N ASN A 144 -13.42 -16.45 10.29
CA ASN A 144 -13.46 -15.02 9.96
C ASN A 144 -12.50 -14.20 10.85
N ALA A 145 -12.47 -14.47 12.15
CA ALA A 145 -11.55 -13.82 13.08
C ALA A 145 -10.08 -14.20 12.76
N GLY A 146 -9.82 -15.47 12.50
CA GLY A 146 -8.52 -15.95 12.07
C GLY A 146 -8.07 -15.35 10.72
N GLY A 147 -9.00 -15.21 9.77
CA GLY A 147 -8.75 -14.56 8.48
C GLY A 147 -8.31 -13.09 8.65
N TRP A 148 -8.98 -12.33 9.54
CA TRP A 148 -8.58 -10.95 9.83
C TRP A 148 -7.21 -10.86 10.51
N ILE A 149 -6.91 -11.75 11.43
CA ILE A 149 -5.58 -11.82 12.05
C ILE A 149 -4.51 -12.09 10.99
N LEU A 150 -4.76 -13.05 10.12
CA LEU A 150 -3.84 -13.37 9.02
C LEU A 150 -3.67 -12.19 8.04
N PHE A 151 -4.76 -11.48 7.72
CA PHE A 151 -4.71 -10.27 6.89
C PHE A 151 -3.81 -9.19 7.50
N VAL A 152 -3.97 -8.91 8.81
CA VAL A 152 -3.14 -7.94 9.53
C VAL A 152 -1.67 -8.38 9.54
N LEU A 153 -1.40 -9.66 9.79
CA LEU A 153 -0.04 -10.22 9.74
C LEU A 153 0.58 -10.08 8.36
N MET A 154 -0.19 -10.35 7.29
CA MET A 154 0.28 -10.16 5.91
C MET A 154 0.54 -8.68 5.61
N THR A 155 -0.29 -7.77 6.10
CA THR A 155 -0.05 -6.32 5.95
C THR A 155 1.26 -5.91 6.62
N ILE A 156 1.52 -6.36 7.85
CA ILE A 156 2.77 -6.12 8.55
C ILE A 156 3.96 -6.70 7.77
N PHE A 157 3.81 -7.91 7.28
CA PHE A 157 4.85 -8.57 6.48
C PHE A 157 5.19 -7.78 5.21
N VAL A 158 4.17 -7.35 4.44
CA VAL A 158 4.35 -6.58 3.21
C VAL A 158 5.03 -5.24 3.50
N VAL A 159 4.56 -4.48 4.49
CA VAL A 159 5.16 -3.19 4.87
C VAL A 159 6.63 -3.37 5.27
N THR A 160 6.92 -4.38 6.08
CA THR A 160 8.28 -4.65 6.55
C THR A 160 9.17 -5.11 5.39
N ALA A 161 8.70 -6.03 4.55
CA ALA A 161 9.46 -6.55 3.41
C ALA A 161 9.77 -5.46 2.38
N VAL A 162 8.77 -4.65 2.00
CA VAL A 162 8.94 -3.57 1.02
C VAL A 162 9.86 -2.48 1.55
N SER A 163 9.68 -2.06 2.82
CA SER A 163 10.55 -1.04 3.44
C SER A 163 12.02 -1.50 3.53
N ASN A 164 12.27 -2.74 3.90
CA ASN A 164 13.63 -3.29 3.92
C ASN A 164 14.17 -3.52 2.51
N GLY A 165 13.33 -3.97 1.58
CA GLY A 165 13.70 -4.13 0.16
C GLY A 165 14.11 -2.80 -0.47
N ALA A 166 13.37 -1.72 -0.21
CA ALA A 166 13.73 -0.37 -0.65
C ALA A 166 15.07 0.08 -0.08
N ASN A 167 15.33 -0.17 1.20
CA ASN A 167 16.61 0.15 1.84
C ASN A 167 17.78 -0.65 1.25
N LEU A 168 17.58 -1.91 0.88
CA LEU A 168 18.60 -2.71 0.19
C LEU A 168 18.84 -2.23 -1.26
N ASN A 169 17.79 -1.73 -1.92
CA ASN A 169 17.85 -1.21 -3.29
C ASN A 169 18.56 0.14 -3.39
N ASP A 170 18.77 0.82 -2.28
CA ASP A 170 19.44 2.12 -2.21
C ASP A 170 20.98 2.00 -2.22
N GLY A 171 21.52 0.99 -2.91
CA GLY A 171 22.96 0.76 -3.03
C GLY A 171 23.62 1.47 -4.18
N MET A 172 22.89 1.88 -5.21
CA MET A 172 23.39 2.57 -6.40
C MET A 172 22.62 3.87 -6.65
N ASP A 173 23.36 4.91 -7.06
CA ASP A 173 22.78 6.24 -7.30
C ASP A 173 21.66 6.16 -8.36
N GLY A 174 20.45 6.59 -8.01
CA GLY A 174 19.28 6.62 -8.89
C GLY A 174 18.48 5.31 -9.00
N MET A 175 18.98 4.18 -8.54
CA MET A 175 18.31 2.88 -8.69
C MET A 175 17.02 2.81 -7.86
N CYS A 176 17.07 3.25 -6.61
CA CYS A 176 15.88 3.29 -5.75
C CYS A 176 14.81 4.24 -6.30
N ALA A 177 15.21 5.45 -6.72
CA ALA A 177 14.29 6.42 -7.30
C ALA A 177 13.67 5.93 -8.62
N GLY A 178 14.48 5.33 -9.52
CA GLY A 178 14.00 4.79 -10.79
C GLY A 178 13.00 3.66 -10.62
N ASN A 179 13.31 2.69 -9.76
CA ASN A 179 12.39 1.58 -9.46
C ASN A 179 11.11 2.08 -8.79
N SER A 180 11.22 3.02 -7.85
CA SER A 180 10.06 3.61 -7.18
C SER A 180 9.15 4.37 -8.15
N ALA A 181 9.72 5.09 -9.12
CA ALA A 181 8.94 5.78 -10.15
C ALA A 181 8.15 4.79 -11.01
N ILE A 182 8.77 3.70 -11.48
CA ILE A 182 8.08 2.67 -12.27
C ILE A 182 6.96 2.02 -11.46
N ILE A 183 7.24 1.64 -10.22
CA ILE A 183 6.25 1.03 -9.32
C ILE A 183 5.11 2.01 -9.05
N GLY A 184 5.41 3.27 -8.77
CA GLY A 184 4.42 4.31 -8.52
C GLY A 184 3.46 4.51 -9.69
N VAL A 185 3.98 4.59 -10.92
CA VAL A 185 3.14 4.70 -12.13
C VAL A 185 2.21 3.48 -12.27
N VAL A 186 2.73 2.26 -12.09
CA VAL A 186 1.91 1.04 -12.20
C VAL A 186 0.84 1.00 -11.11
N LEU A 187 1.19 1.32 -9.87
CA LEU A 187 0.22 1.35 -8.76
C LEU A 187 -0.81 2.46 -8.94
N GLY A 188 -0.42 3.62 -9.46
CA GLY A 188 -1.34 4.70 -9.80
C GLY A 188 -2.36 4.29 -10.87
N ILE A 189 -1.92 3.63 -11.93
CA ILE A 189 -2.81 3.08 -12.97
C ILE A 189 -3.76 2.05 -12.35
N LEU A 190 -3.25 1.12 -11.53
CA LEU A 190 -4.08 0.12 -10.87
C LEU A 190 -5.10 0.75 -9.92
N ALA A 191 -4.73 1.77 -9.15
CA ALA A 191 -5.62 2.50 -8.27
C ALA A 191 -6.75 3.18 -9.06
N TYR A 192 -6.41 3.84 -10.18
CA TYR A 192 -7.38 4.45 -11.06
C TYR A 192 -8.36 3.44 -11.67
N VAL A 193 -7.84 2.36 -12.21
CA VAL A 193 -8.65 1.32 -12.84
C VAL A 193 -9.54 0.60 -11.83
N SER A 194 -9.02 0.31 -10.64
CA SER A 194 -9.78 -0.33 -9.55
C SER A 194 -10.91 0.57 -9.01
N SER A 195 -10.83 1.88 -9.17
CA SER A 195 -11.88 2.81 -8.76
C SER A 195 -13.06 2.90 -9.73
N HIS A 196 -12.87 2.42 -10.96
CA HIS A 196 -13.88 2.49 -12.01
C HIS A 196 -14.50 1.13 -12.27
N ILE A 197 -15.79 1.01 -11.99
CA ILE A 197 -16.53 -0.27 -12.06
C ILE A 197 -16.42 -0.96 -13.44
N GLN A 198 -16.44 -0.18 -14.53
CA GLN A 198 -16.33 -0.72 -15.89
C GLN A 198 -14.95 -1.30 -16.17
N TYR A 199 -13.89 -0.58 -15.79
CA TYR A 199 -12.52 -1.05 -15.99
C TYR A 199 -12.19 -2.23 -15.07
N ALA A 200 -12.64 -2.17 -13.81
CA ALA A 200 -12.45 -3.26 -12.86
C ALA A 200 -13.15 -4.55 -13.35
N ALA A 201 -14.37 -4.44 -13.88
CA ALA A 201 -15.10 -5.56 -14.46
C ALA A 201 -14.42 -6.11 -15.73
N TYR A 202 -13.99 -5.25 -16.65
CA TYR A 202 -13.32 -5.64 -17.89
C TYR A 202 -12.00 -6.38 -17.62
N LEU A 203 -11.21 -5.88 -16.67
CA LEU A 203 -9.91 -6.47 -16.31
C LEU A 203 -10.03 -7.60 -15.28
N ASN A 204 -11.24 -7.89 -14.80
CA ASN A 204 -11.50 -8.88 -13.75
C ASN A 204 -10.62 -8.68 -12.51
N ILE A 205 -10.54 -7.42 -12.07
CA ILE A 205 -9.85 -7.02 -10.84
C ILE A 205 -10.85 -6.52 -9.80
N MET A 206 -10.39 -6.43 -8.57
CA MET A 206 -11.21 -5.94 -7.46
C MET A 206 -11.60 -4.48 -7.66
N TYR A 207 -12.91 -4.18 -7.56
CA TYR A 207 -13.41 -2.81 -7.53
C TYR A 207 -13.27 -2.26 -6.11
N ILE A 208 -12.54 -1.16 -5.95
CA ILE A 208 -12.25 -0.50 -4.67
C ILE A 208 -12.69 0.96 -4.77
N PRO A 209 -13.90 1.30 -4.27
CA PRO A 209 -14.40 2.67 -4.28
C PRO A 209 -13.46 3.60 -3.51
N GLY A 210 -13.11 4.74 -4.08
CA GLY A 210 -12.25 5.73 -3.45
C GLY A 210 -10.75 5.51 -3.65
N SER A 211 -10.33 4.44 -4.35
CA SER A 211 -8.91 4.22 -4.65
C SER A 211 -8.33 5.22 -5.65
N GLU A 212 -9.17 5.95 -6.39
CA GLU A 212 -8.74 7.00 -7.32
C GLU A 212 -7.92 8.11 -6.64
N GLU A 213 -8.20 8.40 -5.39
CA GLU A 213 -7.46 9.41 -4.63
C GLU A 213 -5.97 9.05 -4.43
N LEU A 214 -5.63 7.75 -4.53
CA LEU A 214 -4.24 7.31 -4.46
C LEU A 214 -3.41 7.70 -5.69
N VAL A 215 -4.06 8.08 -6.79
CA VAL A 215 -3.37 8.55 -8.00
C VAL A 215 -2.68 9.90 -7.79
N VAL A 216 -3.18 10.70 -6.84
CA VAL A 216 -2.60 12.01 -6.49
C VAL A 216 -1.30 11.83 -5.70
N PHE A 217 -1.11 10.67 -5.07
CA PHE A 217 0.07 10.31 -4.28
C PHE A 217 1.23 9.87 -5.16
#